data_7db9a7f01182e47b78eb6480ba41ad7e
#
_entry.id   7db9a7f01182e47b78eb6480ba41ad7e
#
_cell.length_a   1.000
_cell.length_b   1.000
_cell.length_c   1.000
_cell.angle_alpha   90.00
_cell.angle_beta   90.00
_cell.angle_gamma   90.00
#
_symmetry.space_group_name_H-M   'P 1'
#
loop_
_entity.id
_entity.type
_entity.pdbx_description
1 polymer ?
#
loop_
_entity_poly.entity_id
_entity_poly.type
_entity_poly.pdbx_seq_one_letter_code
_entity_poly.pdbx_strand_id
1 'polypeptide(L)'
;MNNQEIVQRLWKECDVLRDDGVTYQDYVTELTYILFLKMSKEQEQEKDIPPQYRWDELLKKEGVELKTFYKQMLLDLGDPETTPSKKLNAIYADASTSIDEPANLKKIIDDIDALDWFSAKEEGLGNLYEGLLEKNASETKSGAGQYFTPRPLINMMVKMMNPKVGERLCDPAAGTFGFMVAANDYLKQKTDDYFDLSAKEVEFQKYQAFSGMELVPNTHRLALMNEYLHDMDGQQSVTIFHHPPSFRFSYCVQLAQRVLLSS
;
A
#
# COMPACT_ATOMS: atom_id res chain seq x y z
N MET A 1 -4.59 18.79 -11.72
CA MET A 1 -5.25 18.49 -10.41
C MET A 1 -4.16 18.05 -9.46
N ASN A 2 -4.11 18.55 -8.22
CA ASN A 2 -3.09 18.10 -7.26
C ASN A 2 -3.57 16.85 -6.50
N ASN A 3 -2.64 16.14 -5.83
CA ASN A 3 -2.96 14.92 -5.09
C ASN A 3 -4.04 15.13 -4.02
N GLN A 4 -4.08 16.29 -3.35
CA GLN A 4 -5.10 16.59 -2.35
C GLN A 4 -6.50 16.70 -2.97
N GLU A 5 -6.63 17.29 -4.15
CA GLU A 5 -7.91 17.37 -4.88
C GLU A 5 -8.37 15.97 -5.33
N ILE A 6 -7.44 15.12 -5.77
CA ILE A 6 -7.74 13.73 -6.13
C ILE A 6 -8.22 12.94 -4.90
N VAL A 7 -7.51 13.05 -3.76
CA VAL A 7 -7.92 12.42 -2.50
C VAL A 7 -9.32 12.87 -2.08
N GLN A 8 -9.62 14.18 -2.16
CA GLN A 8 -10.94 14.69 -1.82
C GLN A 8 -12.03 14.17 -2.76
N ARG A 9 -11.74 14.04 -4.05
CA ARG A 9 -12.67 13.49 -5.04
C ARG A 9 -12.96 12.02 -4.78
N LEU A 10 -11.92 11.19 -4.58
CA LEU A 10 -12.06 9.79 -4.22
C LEU A 10 -12.84 9.62 -2.91
N TRP A 11 -12.61 10.51 -1.92
CA TRP A 11 -13.30 10.43 -0.64
C TRP A 11 -14.78 10.73 -0.71
N LYS A 12 -15.23 11.57 -1.65
CA LYS A 12 -16.66 11.84 -1.86
C LYS A 12 -17.44 10.59 -2.29
N GLU A 13 -16.81 9.67 -3.01
CA GLU A 13 -17.45 8.42 -3.40
C GLU A 13 -17.73 7.51 -2.20
N CYS A 14 -16.98 7.67 -1.10
CA CYS A 14 -17.25 6.98 0.17
C CYS A 14 -18.66 7.30 0.71
N ASP A 15 -19.14 8.53 0.58
CA ASP A 15 -20.45 8.90 1.07
C ASP A 15 -21.57 8.17 0.32
N VAL A 16 -21.40 7.92 -0.97
CA VAL A 16 -22.36 7.15 -1.78
C VAL A 16 -22.45 5.69 -1.31
N LEU A 17 -21.30 5.05 -1.05
CA LEU A 17 -21.26 3.66 -0.59
C LEU A 17 -21.71 3.49 0.86
N ARG A 18 -21.54 4.52 1.69
CA ARG A 18 -22.04 4.51 3.07
C ARG A 18 -23.57 4.40 3.14
N ASP A 19 -24.26 5.02 2.21
CA ASP A 19 -25.72 4.91 2.12
C ASP A 19 -26.18 3.48 1.79
N ASP A 20 -25.30 2.66 1.19
CA ASP A 20 -25.48 1.23 0.94
C ASP A 20 -24.97 0.34 2.11
N GLY A 21 -24.55 0.93 3.24
CA GLY A 21 -24.11 0.20 4.43
C GLY A 21 -22.61 -0.15 4.46
N VAL A 22 -21.82 0.31 3.49
CA VAL A 22 -20.36 0.11 3.46
C VAL A 22 -19.70 1.01 4.50
N THR A 23 -18.85 0.44 5.36
CA THR A 23 -18.11 1.23 6.35
C THR A 23 -16.92 1.98 5.70
N TYR A 24 -16.41 3.02 6.37
CA TYR A 24 -15.20 3.72 5.90
C TYR A 24 -14.00 2.78 5.72
N GLN A 25 -13.85 1.80 6.61
CA GLN A 25 -12.77 0.83 6.54
C GLN A 25 -12.90 -0.09 5.33
N ASP A 26 -14.12 -0.57 5.07
CA ASP A 26 -14.42 -1.41 3.90
C ASP A 26 -14.19 -0.63 2.62
N TYR A 27 -14.63 0.64 2.58
CA TYR A 27 -14.41 1.52 1.42
C TYR A 27 -12.92 1.70 1.10
N VAL A 28 -12.08 1.96 2.11
CA VAL A 28 -10.63 2.11 1.88
C VAL A 28 -10.02 0.78 1.42
N THR A 29 -10.51 -0.34 1.92
CA THR A 29 -10.09 -1.67 1.45
C THR A 29 -10.45 -1.88 -0.03
N GLU A 30 -11.67 -1.55 -0.43
CA GLU A 30 -12.10 -1.60 -1.83
C GLU A 30 -11.27 -0.67 -2.72
N LEU A 31 -11.09 0.59 -2.29
CA LEU A 31 -10.20 1.51 -3.00
C LEU A 31 -8.79 0.96 -3.16
N THR A 32 -8.25 0.31 -2.13
CA THR A 32 -6.92 -0.29 -2.19
C THR A 32 -6.81 -1.30 -3.32
N TYR A 33 -7.81 -2.19 -3.46
CA TYR A 33 -7.82 -3.19 -4.53
C TYR A 33 -7.87 -2.54 -5.93
N ILE A 34 -8.78 -1.60 -6.11
CA ILE A 34 -9.03 -0.97 -7.42
C ILE A 34 -7.87 -0.03 -7.77
N LEU A 35 -7.41 0.79 -6.82
CA LEU A 35 -6.31 1.72 -7.04
C LEU A 35 -5.00 1.01 -7.34
N PHE A 36 -4.73 -0.15 -6.71
CA PHE A 36 -3.53 -0.91 -7.02
C PHE A 36 -3.47 -1.30 -8.50
N LEU A 37 -4.57 -1.79 -9.07
CA LEU A 37 -4.63 -2.14 -10.49
C LEU A 37 -4.42 -0.92 -11.38
N LYS A 38 -5.11 0.19 -11.08
CA LYS A 38 -4.97 1.43 -11.86
C LYS A 38 -3.57 2.01 -11.76
N MET A 39 -3.00 2.11 -10.56
CA MET A 39 -1.66 2.64 -10.35
C MET A 39 -0.59 1.75 -10.98
N SER A 40 -0.76 0.42 -10.96
CA SER A 40 0.13 -0.52 -11.65
C SER A 40 0.12 -0.28 -13.16
N LYS A 41 -1.05 0.00 -13.76
CA LYS A 41 -1.15 0.40 -15.17
C LYS A 41 -0.42 1.70 -15.44
N GLU A 42 -0.68 2.73 -14.61
CA GLU A 42 -0.07 4.06 -14.81
C GLU A 42 1.47 4.04 -14.66
N GLN A 43 2.00 3.12 -13.85
CA GLN A 43 3.45 2.91 -13.69
C GLN A 43 4.04 1.94 -14.72
N GLU A 44 3.24 1.39 -15.65
CA GLU A 44 3.66 0.36 -16.61
C GLU A 44 4.20 -0.93 -15.93
N GLN A 45 3.68 -1.25 -14.74
CA GLN A 45 4.11 -2.37 -13.90
C GLN A 45 3.08 -3.52 -13.84
N GLU A 46 2.20 -3.65 -14.83
CA GLU A 46 1.19 -4.73 -14.87
C GLU A 46 1.75 -6.12 -15.22
N LYS A 47 3.08 -6.29 -15.32
CA LYS A 47 3.70 -7.56 -15.72
C LYS A 47 3.33 -8.75 -14.84
N ASP A 48 3.15 -8.50 -13.54
CA ASP A 48 2.82 -9.53 -12.54
C ASP A 48 1.32 -9.78 -12.44
N ILE A 49 0.49 -8.90 -13.05
CA ILE A 49 -0.96 -9.06 -13.08
C ILE A 49 -1.34 -9.93 -14.28
N PRO A 50 -2.08 -11.04 -14.07
CA PRO A 50 -2.58 -11.87 -15.16
C PRO A 50 -3.30 -11.01 -16.21
N PRO A 51 -3.04 -11.21 -17.52
CA PRO A 51 -3.55 -10.35 -18.57
C PRO A 51 -5.06 -10.10 -18.55
N GLN A 52 -5.83 -11.13 -18.15
CA GLN A 52 -7.29 -11.05 -18.04
C GLN A 52 -7.77 -10.15 -16.88
N TYR A 53 -6.92 -9.81 -15.90
CA TYR A 53 -7.26 -9.00 -14.73
C TYR A 53 -6.63 -7.61 -14.74
N ARG A 54 -6.00 -7.22 -15.85
CA ARG A 54 -5.45 -5.87 -16.02
C ARG A 54 -6.55 -4.82 -16.12
N TRP A 55 -6.19 -3.59 -15.83
CA TRP A 55 -7.12 -2.48 -15.75
C TRP A 55 -8.05 -2.35 -16.97
N ASP A 56 -7.50 -2.47 -18.17
CA ASP A 56 -8.30 -2.34 -19.40
C ASP A 56 -9.36 -3.44 -19.58
N GLU A 57 -9.13 -4.61 -19.05
CA GLU A 57 -10.13 -5.69 -19.06
C GLU A 57 -11.25 -5.45 -18.05
N LEU A 58 -10.92 -4.87 -16.88
CA LEU A 58 -11.90 -4.46 -15.88
C LEU A 58 -12.85 -3.37 -16.42
N LEU A 59 -12.31 -2.38 -17.14
CA LEU A 59 -13.10 -1.29 -17.74
C LEU A 59 -14.14 -1.77 -18.75
N LYS A 60 -13.89 -2.88 -19.46
CA LYS A 60 -14.80 -3.44 -20.47
C LYS A 60 -16.05 -4.09 -19.90
N LYS A 61 -16.08 -4.34 -18.58
CA LYS A 61 -17.15 -5.06 -17.92
C LYS A 61 -18.23 -4.12 -17.39
N GLU A 62 -19.49 -4.58 -17.41
CA GLU A 62 -20.66 -3.81 -16.95
C GLU A 62 -21.65 -4.70 -16.19
N GLY A 63 -22.49 -4.09 -15.36
CA GLY A 63 -23.60 -4.73 -14.67
C GLY A 63 -23.17 -5.96 -13.86
N VAL A 64 -23.98 -7.02 -13.92
CA VAL A 64 -23.75 -8.27 -13.17
C VAL A 64 -22.48 -8.97 -13.62
N GLU A 65 -22.10 -8.83 -14.91
CA GLU A 65 -20.83 -9.39 -15.42
C GLU A 65 -19.64 -8.74 -14.71
N LEU A 66 -19.63 -7.42 -14.56
CA LEU A 66 -18.59 -6.70 -13.83
C LEU A 66 -18.46 -7.20 -12.39
N LYS A 67 -19.56 -7.32 -11.66
CA LYS A 67 -19.54 -7.79 -10.27
C LYS A 67 -18.99 -9.21 -10.16
N THR A 68 -19.43 -10.10 -11.03
CA THR A 68 -18.96 -11.51 -11.03
C THR A 68 -17.47 -11.59 -11.37
N PHE A 69 -17.07 -10.86 -12.40
CA PHE A 69 -15.66 -10.76 -12.82
C PHE A 69 -14.78 -10.20 -11.70
N TYR A 70 -15.19 -9.12 -11.05
CA TYR A 70 -14.44 -8.48 -9.97
C TYR A 70 -14.28 -9.42 -8.76
N LYS A 71 -15.33 -10.13 -8.36
CA LYS A 71 -15.24 -11.14 -7.29
C LYS A 71 -14.23 -12.24 -7.63
N GLN A 72 -14.29 -12.77 -8.86
CA GLN A 72 -13.36 -13.82 -9.28
C GLN A 72 -11.92 -13.29 -9.35
N MET A 73 -11.73 -12.09 -9.87
CA MET A 73 -10.43 -11.43 -9.92
C MET A 73 -9.78 -11.29 -8.52
N LEU A 74 -10.55 -10.84 -7.52
CA LEU A 74 -10.05 -10.72 -6.15
C LEU A 74 -9.56 -12.06 -5.60
N LEU A 75 -10.31 -13.14 -5.83
CA LEU A 75 -9.95 -14.50 -5.41
C LEU A 75 -8.68 -14.99 -6.12
N ASP A 76 -8.64 -14.87 -7.44
CA ASP A 76 -7.54 -15.38 -8.26
C ASP A 76 -6.23 -14.62 -8.04
N LEU A 77 -6.29 -13.31 -7.78
CA LEU A 77 -5.10 -12.52 -7.45
C LEU A 77 -4.53 -12.88 -6.06
N GLY A 78 -5.40 -13.30 -5.14
CA GLY A 78 -4.99 -13.78 -3.81
C GLY A 78 -4.51 -15.22 -3.77
N ASP A 79 -4.74 -16.01 -4.82
CA ASP A 79 -4.42 -17.43 -4.86
C ASP A 79 -3.06 -17.70 -5.53
N PRO A 80 -2.09 -18.30 -4.81
CA PRO A 80 -0.78 -18.66 -5.36
C PRO A 80 -0.82 -19.68 -6.51
N GLU A 81 -1.91 -20.45 -6.65
CA GLU A 81 -2.04 -21.43 -7.75
C GLU A 81 -2.41 -20.75 -9.07
N THR A 82 -3.15 -19.63 -9.00
CA THR A 82 -3.60 -18.87 -10.18
C THR A 82 -2.70 -17.70 -10.50
N THR A 83 -2.13 -17.06 -9.49
CA THR A 83 -1.25 -15.88 -9.62
C THR A 83 0.10 -16.17 -8.95
N PRO A 84 1.20 -16.29 -9.71
CA PRO A 84 2.50 -16.66 -9.15
C PRO A 84 3.21 -15.53 -8.38
N SER A 85 2.68 -14.33 -8.35
CA SER A 85 3.28 -13.19 -7.65
C SER A 85 2.95 -13.22 -6.16
N LYS A 86 3.94 -13.50 -5.32
CA LYS A 86 3.78 -13.49 -3.85
C LYS A 86 3.28 -12.14 -3.32
N LYS A 87 3.66 -11.04 -3.95
CA LYS A 87 3.21 -9.69 -3.58
C LYS A 87 1.72 -9.51 -3.84
N LEU A 88 1.24 -9.90 -5.03
CA LEU A 88 -0.19 -9.86 -5.35
C LEU A 88 -0.97 -10.76 -4.40
N ASN A 89 -0.51 -12.00 -4.16
CA ASN A 89 -1.17 -12.91 -3.23
C ASN A 89 -1.28 -12.29 -1.82
N ALA A 90 -0.26 -11.58 -1.34
CA ALA A 90 -0.29 -10.94 -0.03
C ALA A 90 -1.22 -9.72 0.01
N ILE A 91 -1.27 -8.90 -1.06
CA ILE A 91 -2.19 -7.76 -1.17
C ILE A 91 -3.65 -8.23 -1.26
N TYR A 92 -3.91 -9.28 -2.02
CA TYR A 92 -5.26 -9.81 -2.24
C TYR A 92 -5.61 -11.02 -1.36
N ALA A 93 -4.78 -11.36 -0.36
CA ALA A 93 -5.06 -12.45 0.58
C ALA A 93 -6.43 -12.27 1.24
N ASP A 94 -7.29 -13.29 1.15
CA ASP A 94 -8.67 -13.26 1.66
C ASP A 94 -9.50 -12.06 1.17
N ALA A 95 -9.18 -11.53 -0.02
CA ALA A 95 -9.86 -10.39 -0.57
C ALA A 95 -11.31 -10.72 -0.93
N SER A 96 -12.22 -9.85 -0.54
CA SER A 96 -13.64 -9.92 -0.86
C SER A 96 -14.18 -8.51 -1.06
N THR A 97 -15.25 -8.37 -1.83
CA THR A 97 -15.90 -7.07 -2.00
C THR A 97 -17.10 -6.92 -1.09
N SER A 98 -17.23 -5.74 -0.49
CA SER A 98 -18.41 -5.28 0.26
C SER A 98 -19.38 -4.50 -0.62
N ILE A 99 -19.05 -4.23 -1.88
CA ILE A 99 -19.92 -3.52 -2.82
C ILE A 99 -20.94 -4.51 -3.42
N ASP A 100 -22.20 -4.34 -3.06
CA ASP A 100 -23.26 -5.21 -3.53
C ASP A 100 -23.87 -4.78 -4.86
N GLU A 101 -24.00 -3.49 -5.11
CA GLU A 101 -24.61 -2.94 -6.32
C GLU A 101 -23.57 -2.80 -7.45
N PRO A 102 -23.74 -3.51 -8.60
CA PRO A 102 -22.81 -3.40 -9.74
C PRO A 102 -22.67 -1.97 -10.29
N ALA A 103 -23.72 -1.16 -10.17
CA ALA A 103 -23.68 0.23 -10.61
C ALA A 103 -22.72 1.08 -9.78
N ASN A 104 -22.64 0.84 -8.46
CA ASN A 104 -21.72 1.55 -7.57
C ASN A 104 -20.27 1.11 -7.83
N LEU A 105 -20.03 -0.18 -8.06
CA LEU A 105 -18.70 -0.68 -8.45
C LEU A 105 -18.25 -0.04 -9.78
N LYS A 106 -19.12 -0.01 -10.79
CA LYS A 106 -18.81 0.61 -12.09
C LYS A 106 -18.50 2.10 -11.93
N LYS A 107 -19.32 2.81 -11.15
CA LYS A 107 -19.12 4.23 -10.88
C LYS A 107 -17.74 4.52 -10.28
N ILE A 108 -17.32 3.75 -9.27
CA ILE A 108 -16.00 3.92 -8.64
C ILE A 108 -14.87 3.69 -9.65
N ILE A 109 -14.97 2.63 -10.45
CA ILE A 109 -13.97 2.31 -11.48
C ILE A 109 -13.88 3.44 -12.51
N ASP A 110 -15.01 3.94 -13.00
CA ASP A 110 -15.05 5.03 -13.99
C ASP A 110 -14.54 6.35 -13.41
N ASP A 111 -14.89 6.67 -12.16
CA ASP A 111 -14.43 7.87 -11.47
C ASP A 111 -12.90 7.83 -11.22
N ILE A 112 -12.35 6.66 -10.89
CA ILE A 112 -10.92 6.43 -10.77
C ILE A 112 -10.26 6.56 -12.14
N ASP A 113 -10.82 5.97 -13.20
CA ASP A 113 -10.23 6.06 -14.55
C ASP A 113 -10.18 7.51 -15.07
N ALA A 114 -11.18 8.32 -14.74
CA ALA A 114 -11.32 9.71 -15.16
C ALA A 114 -10.45 10.71 -14.35
N LEU A 115 -9.63 10.27 -13.40
CA LEU A 115 -8.72 11.14 -12.65
C LEU A 115 -7.58 11.64 -13.53
N ASP A 116 -7.00 12.78 -13.14
CA ASP A 116 -5.80 13.33 -13.78
C ASP A 116 -4.54 12.56 -13.33
N TRP A 117 -4.35 11.40 -13.93
CA TRP A 117 -3.23 10.51 -13.61
C TRP A 117 -1.88 11.07 -14.05
N PHE A 118 -1.84 11.95 -15.03
CA PHE A 118 -0.61 12.61 -15.43
C PHE A 118 -0.06 13.47 -14.28
N SER A 119 -0.89 14.36 -13.73
CA SER A 119 -0.50 15.19 -12.58
C SER A 119 -0.22 14.34 -11.32
N ALA A 120 -0.99 13.27 -11.11
CA ALA A 120 -0.77 12.35 -9.99
C ALA A 120 0.60 11.66 -10.06
N LYS A 121 1.04 11.27 -11.26
CA LYS A 121 2.38 10.67 -11.48
C LYS A 121 3.49 11.67 -11.21
N GLU A 122 3.34 12.92 -11.66
CA GLU A 122 4.34 13.98 -11.40
C GLU A 122 4.50 14.29 -9.91
N GLU A 123 3.42 14.24 -9.13
CA GLU A 123 3.46 14.44 -7.68
C GLU A 123 3.81 13.15 -6.88
N GLY A 124 3.83 12.00 -7.56
CA GLY A 124 4.10 10.68 -7.00
C GLY A 124 2.83 9.95 -6.52
N LEU A 125 2.59 8.77 -7.08
CA LEU A 125 1.42 7.94 -6.74
C LEU A 125 1.47 7.45 -5.28
N GLY A 126 2.65 7.23 -4.72
CA GLY A 126 2.83 6.94 -3.31
C GLY A 126 2.29 8.06 -2.41
N ASN A 127 2.58 9.32 -2.74
CA ASN A 127 2.08 10.48 -2.01
C ASN A 127 0.54 10.60 -2.08
N LEU A 128 -0.05 10.28 -3.23
CA LEU A 128 -1.51 10.21 -3.37
C LEU A 128 -2.10 9.15 -2.42
N TYR A 129 -1.50 7.96 -2.41
CA TYR A 129 -1.96 6.86 -1.57
C TYR A 129 -1.81 7.18 -0.08
N GLU A 130 -0.69 7.77 0.34
CA GLU A 130 -0.51 8.24 1.72
C GLU A 130 -1.56 9.28 2.12
N GLY A 131 -1.91 10.20 1.23
CA GLY A 131 -2.99 11.16 1.47
C GLY A 131 -4.35 10.48 1.73
N LEU A 132 -4.65 9.39 1.03
CA LEU A 132 -5.84 8.57 1.29
C LEU A 132 -5.79 7.89 2.66
N LEU A 133 -4.63 7.33 3.04
CA LEU A 133 -4.44 6.71 4.36
C LEU A 133 -4.59 7.72 5.50
N GLU A 134 -4.03 8.92 5.34
CA GLU A 134 -4.17 10.01 6.31
C GLU A 134 -5.63 10.47 6.46
N LYS A 135 -6.35 10.60 5.34
CA LYS A 135 -7.76 10.96 5.33
C LYS A 135 -8.59 9.89 6.05
N ASN A 136 -8.38 8.61 5.75
CA ASN A 136 -9.03 7.50 6.43
C ASN A 136 -8.79 7.54 7.95
N ALA A 137 -7.55 7.75 8.38
CA ALA A 137 -7.20 7.83 9.80
C ALA A 137 -7.87 9.01 10.51
N SER A 138 -8.09 10.13 9.81
CA SER A 138 -8.77 11.31 10.36
C SER A 138 -10.27 11.10 10.56
N GLU A 139 -10.92 10.34 9.68
CA GLU A 139 -12.37 10.08 9.73
C GLU A 139 -12.73 8.93 10.69
N THR A 140 -11.85 7.95 10.84
CA THR A 140 -12.06 6.78 11.72
C THR A 140 -11.78 7.05 13.21
N LYS A 141 -11.61 8.29 13.63
CA LYS A 141 -11.27 8.70 15.01
C LYS A 141 -12.19 8.16 16.13
N SER A 142 -13.29 7.51 15.82
CA SER A 142 -14.31 7.14 16.83
C SER A 142 -14.32 5.68 17.25
N GLY A 143 -13.39 4.80 16.82
CA GLY A 143 -13.65 3.40 17.18
C GLY A 143 -12.55 2.37 17.21
N ALA A 144 -11.43 2.51 16.59
CA ALA A 144 -10.54 1.36 16.39
C ALA A 144 -9.06 1.57 16.72
N GLY A 145 -8.68 2.43 17.66
CA GLY A 145 -7.35 2.37 18.29
C GLY A 145 -6.10 2.33 17.37
N GLN A 146 -6.26 2.51 16.08
CA GLN A 146 -5.14 2.62 15.15
C GLN A 146 -4.70 4.07 15.09
N TYR A 147 -3.58 4.36 15.75
CA TYR A 147 -2.98 5.68 15.72
C TYR A 147 -2.16 5.83 14.44
N PHE A 148 -2.67 6.63 13.50
CA PHE A 148 -1.88 7.10 12.37
C PHE A 148 -0.95 8.23 12.84
N THR A 149 0.35 8.03 12.65
CA THR A 149 1.34 9.07 13.01
C THR A 149 1.38 10.12 11.91
N PRO A 150 1.12 11.42 12.20
CA PRO A 150 1.11 12.47 11.19
C PRO A 150 2.44 12.55 10.42
N ARG A 151 2.39 12.66 9.10
CA ARG A 151 3.57 12.69 8.23
C ARG A 151 4.63 13.73 8.63
N PRO A 152 4.26 14.98 9.03
CA PRO A 152 5.25 15.95 9.51
C PRO A 152 6.06 15.45 10.71
N LEU A 153 5.42 14.74 11.65
CA LEU A 153 6.10 14.17 12.80
C LEU A 153 7.05 13.02 12.39
N ILE A 154 6.60 12.11 11.52
CA ILE A 154 7.44 11.05 10.96
C ILE A 154 8.68 11.65 10.30
N ASN A 155 8.50 12.63 9.41
CA ASN A 155 9.59 13.27 8.70
C ASN A 155 10.59 13.95 9.64
N MET A 156 10.10 14.60 10.72
CA MET A 156 10.97 15.18 11.74
C MET A 156 11.79 14.10 12.46
N MET A 157 11.16 13.00 12.86
CA MET A 157 11.84 11.89 13.55
C MET A 157 12.89 11.24 12.65
N VAL A 158 12.56 10.99 11.38
CA VAL A 158 13.53 10.44 10.40
C VAL A 158 14.74 11.37 10.21
N LYS A 159 14.50 12.69 10.11
CA LYS A 159 15.59 13.68 10.03
C LYS A 159 16.47 13.68 11.27
N MET A 160 15.89 13.51 12.46
CA MET A 160 16.65 13.42 13.72
C MET A 160 17.46 12.11 13.80
N MET A 161 16.88 10.99 13.37
CA MET A 161 17.57 9.68 13.31
C MET A 161 18.68 9.68 12.27
N ASN A 162 18.55 10.47 11.19
CA ASN A 162 19.55 10.65 10.13
C ASN A 162 20.08 9.31 9.57
N PRO A 163 19.20 8.42 9.07
CA PRO A 163 19.62 7.13 8.55
C PRO A 163 20.61 7.28 7.39
N LYS A 164 21.45 6.28 7.21
CA LYS A 164 22.50 6.21 6.18
C LYS A 164 22.23 5.07 5.19
N VAL A 165 22.71 5.24 3.97
CA VAL A 165 22.79 4.14 3.00
C VAL A 165 23.56 2.98 3.58
N GLY A 166 23.05 1.75 3.40
CA GLY A 166 23.65 0.54 3.93
C GLY A 166 23.22 0.15 5.35
N GLU A 167 22.48 1.02 6.05
CA GLU A 167 21.89 0.68 7.34
C GLU A 167 20.58 -0.09 7.16
N ARG A 168 20.27 -0.97 8.13
CA ARG A 168 18.99 -1.66 8.22
C ARG A 168 18.08 -0.97 9.22
N LEU A 169 16.86 -0.68 8.79
CA LEU A 169 15.82 -0.09 9.62
C LEU A 169 14.70 -1.11 9.83
N CYS A 170 14.18 -1.17 11.06
CA CYS A 170 13.08 -2.06 11.42
C CYS A 170 12.04 -1.31 12.23
N ASP A 171 10.78 -1.40 11.81
CA ASP A 171 9.63 -0.91 12.58
C ASP A 171 8.84 -2.09 13.16
N PRO A 172 8.88 -2.32 14.48
CA PRO A 172 8.19 -3.43 15.11
C PRO A 172 6.65 -3.25 15.20
N ALA A 173 6.14 -2.10 14.84
CA ALA A 173 4.72 -1.75 14.82
C ALA A 173 4.41 -0.93 13.57
N ALA A 174 4.73 -1.50 12.42
CA ALA A 174 4.89 -0.82 11.15
C ALA A 174 3.63 -0.05 10.66
N GLY A 175 2.44 -0.43 11.12
CA GLY A 175 1.22 0.19 10.62
C GLY A 175 1.14 0.11 9.10
N THR A 176 1.01 1.25 8.45
CA THR A 176 1.03 1.39 6.99
C THR A 176 2.44 1.55 6.39
N PHE A 177 3.47 1.28 7.16
CA PHE A 177 4.90 1.39 6.77
C PHE A 177 5.41 2.83 6.58
N GLY A 178 4.69 3.82 7.09
CA GLY A 178 4.96 5.24 6.88
C GLY A 178 6.35 5.71 7.33
N PHE A 179 6.92 5.16 8.43
CA PHE A 179 8.29 5.48 8.87
C PHE A 179 9.34 4.98 7.87
N MET A 180 9.16 3.78 7.32
CA MET A 180 10.12 3.22 6.35
C MET A 180 10.05 3.94 5.01
N VAL A 181 8.83 4.27 4.55
CA VAL A 181 8.63 5.13 3.37
C VAL A 181 9.33 6.47 3.55
N ALA A 182 9.13 7.15 4.68
CA ALA A 182 9.79 8.43 4.94
C ALA A 182 11.31 8.32 5.02
N ALA A 183 11.83 7.21 5.55
CA ALA A 183 13.27 6.96 5.59
C ALA A 183 13.83 6.72 4.18
N ASN A 184 13.11 5.97 3.34
CA ASN A 184 13.47 5.77 1.94
C ASN A 184 13.49 7.09 1.16
N ASP A 185 12.45 7.92 1.28
CA ASP A 185 12.37 9.23 0.63
C ASP A 185 13.51 10.16 1.10
N TYR A 186 13.82 10.12 2.41
CA TYR A 186 14.93 10.89 2.96
C TYR A 186 16.29 10.48 2.39
N LEU A 187 16.51 9.18 2.19
CA LEU A 187 17.74 8.66 1.59
C LEU A 187 17.80 8.98 0.08
N LYS A 188 16.68 8.81 -0.64
CA LYS A 188 16.55 9.20 -2.05
C LYS A 188 16.89 10.68 -2.25
N GLN A 189 16.36 11.58 -1.42
CA GLN A 189 16.68 13.02 -1.49
C GLN A 189 18.16 13.34 -1.27
N LYS A 190 18.88 12.53 -0.49
CA LYS A 190 20.31 12.71 -0.22
C LYS A 190 21.24 12.13 -1.27
N THR A 191 20.75 11.26 -2.12
CA THR A 191 21.53 10.46 -3.06
C THR A 191 21.05 10.61 -4.50
N ASP A 192 20.39 11.73 -4.80
CA ASP A 192 19.82 12.01 -6.13
C ASP A 192 19.01 10.80 -6.66
N ASP A 193 17.99 10.40 -5.91
CA ASP A 193 17.15 9.22 -6.19
C ASP A 193 17.94 7.92 -6.36
N TYR A 194 18.96 7.74 -5.51
CA TYR A 194 19.91 6.62 -5.56
C TYR A 194 20.85 6.61 -6.76
N PHE A 195 20.89 7.66 -7.58
CA PHE A 195 21.77 7.75 -8.75
C PHE A 195 23.26 7.70 -8.36
N ASP A 196 23.62 8.30 -7.22
CA ASP A 196 24.99 8.36 -6.71
C ASP A 196 25.47 7.02 -6.13
N LEU A 197 24.63 5.99 -6.06
CA LEU A 197 24.94 4.71 -5.43
C LEU A 197 25.43 3.67 -6.44
N SER A 198 26.24 2.75 -5.97
CA SER A 198 26.58 1.55 -6.73
C SER A 198 25.36 0.64 -6.89
N ALA A 199 25.32 -0.20 -7.93
CA ALA A 199 24.23 -1.16 -8.17
C ALA A 199 23.96 -2.07 -6.96
N LYS A 200 25.00 -2.45 -6.21
CA LYS A 200 24.87 -3.28 -4.99
C LYS A 200 24.21 -2.51 -3.84
N GLU A 201 24.52 -1.24 -3.67
CA GLU A 201 23.87 -0.37 -2.66
C GLU A 201 22.43 -0.13 -3.01
N VAL A 202 22.10 0.13 -4.27
CA VAL A 202 20.71 0.26 -4.75
C VAL A 202 19.91 -1.01 -4.49
N GLU A 203 20.49 -2.18 -4.81
CA GLU A 203 19.86 -3.48 -4.54
C GLU A 203 19.62 -3.68 -3.04
N PHE A 204 20.59 -3.36 -2.20
CA PHE A 204 20.44 -3.43 -0.74
C PHE A 204 19.32 -2.51 -0.25
N GLN A 205 19.29 -1.24 -0.68
CA GLN A 205 18.27 -0.27 -0.27
C GLN A 205 16.86 -0.70 -0.68
N LYS A 206 16.71 -1.23 -1.90
CA LYS A 206 15.39 -1.68 -2.40
C LYS A 206 14.87 -2.94 -1.72
N TYR A 207 15.75 -3.90 -1.40
CA TYR A 207 15.33 -5.25 -1.04
C TYR A 207 15.66 -5.68 0.39
N GLN A 208 16.54 -4.97 1.09
CA GLN A 208 17.09 -5.45 2.37
C GLN A 208 17.15 -4.40 3.49
N ALA A 209 17.10 -3.11 3.15
CA ALA A 209 17.31 -2.03 4.11
C ALA A 209 16.14 -1.85 5.08
N PHE A 210 14.90 -2.08 4.61
CA PHE A 210 13.70 -1.78 5.35
C PHE A 210 12.94 -3.04 5.74
N SER A 211 12.47 -3.10 6.98
CA SER A 211 11.67 -4.20 7.48
C SER A 211 10.65 -3.72 8.51
N GLY A 212 9.55 -4.45 8.67
CA GLY A 212 8.52 -4.11 9.64
C GLY A 212 7.66 -5.29 10.04
N MET A 213 6.89 -5.09 11.11
CA MET A 213 5.92 -6.05 11.61
C MET A 213 4.56 -5.40 11.75
N GLU A 214 3.53 -6.03 11.23
CA GLU A 214 2.13 -5.63 11.41
C GLU A 214 1.27 -6.84 11.79
N LEU A 215 0.32 -6.64 12.70
CA LEU A 215 -0.55 -7.73 13.18
C LEU A 215 -1.89 -7.78 12.48
N VAL A 216 -2.38 -6.60 12.07
CA VAL A 216 -3.72 -6.47 11.51
C VAL A 216 -3.64 -6.74 10.02
N PRO A 217 -4.28 -7.79 9.48
CA PRO A 217 -4.18 -8.17 8.07
C PRO A 217 -4.52 -7.03 7.11
N ASN A 218 -5.58 -6.27 7.40
CA ASN A 218 -5.96 -5.12 6.56
C ASN A 218 -4.89 -4.02 6.56
N THR A 219 -4.30 -3.69 7.71
CA THR A 219 -3.23 -2.70 7.80
C THR A 219 -1.96 -3.20 7.10
N HIS A 220 -1.65 -4.49 7.22
CA HIS A 220 -0.53 -5.11 6.49
C HIS A 220 -0.70 -4.98 4.96
N ARG A 221 -1.91 -5.20 4.45
CA ARG A 221 -2.23 -4.99 3.02
C ARG A 221 -1.97 -3.54 2.59
N LEU A 222 -2.40 -2.57 3.40
CA LEU A 222 -2.14 -1.16 3.14
C LEU A 222 -0.62 -0.85 3.14
N ALA A 223 0.14 -1.47 4.03
CA ALA A 223 1.59 -1.34 4.09
C ALA A 223 2.27 -1.89 2.83
N LEU A 224 1.88 -3.08 2.36
CA LEU A 224 2.43 -3.69 1.14
C LEU A 224 2.16 -2.84 -0.10
N MET A 225 0.98 -2.24 -0.19
CA MET A 225 0.67 -1.33 -1.29
C MET A 225 1.47 -0.03 -1.20
N ASN A 226 1.61 0.53 0.01
CA ASN A 226 2.42 1.73 0.24
C ASN A 226 3.89 1.50 -0.15
N GLU A 227 4.45 0.37 0.26
CA GLU A 227 5.78 -0.10 -0.13
C GLU A 227 5.93 -0.19 -1.65
N TYR A 228 4.97 -0.84 -2.32
CA TYR A 228 5.00 -1.00 -3.77
C TYR A 228 5.02 0.35 -4.50
N LEU A 229 4.18 1.31 -4.08
CA LEU A 229 4.05 2.61 -4.71
C LEU A 229 5.25 3.55 -4.49
N HIS A 230 6.11 3.22 -3.52
CA HIS A 230 7.36 3.94 -3.23
C HIS A 230 8.62 3.22 -3.74
N ASP A 231 8.47 2.25 -4.67
CA ASP A 231 9.58 1.46 -5.24
C ASP A 231 10.42 0.72 -4.20
N MET A 232 9.79 0.28 -3.11
CA MET A 232 10.40 -0.51 -2.05
C MET A 232 10.03 -1.97 -2.25
N ASP A 233 10.78 -2.70 -3.07
CA ASP A 233 10.40 -4.03 -3.58
C ASP A 233 10.90 -5.22 -2.73
N GLY A 234 11.12 -5.02 -1.43
CA GLY A 234 11.53 -6.09 -0.52
C GLY A 234 10.55 -7.27 -0.52
N GLN A 235 11.03 -8.47 -0.83
CA GLN A 235 10.17 -9.66 -0.96
C GLN A 235 9.43 -10.06 0.33
N GLN A 236 9.78 -9.47 1.49
CA GLN A 236 9.18 -9.69 2.81
C GLN A 236 9.51 -8.54 3.77
N SER A 237 9.42 -7.29 3.33
CA SER A 237 9.75 -6.14 4.17
C SER A 237 8.75 -5.96 5.31
N VAL A 238 7.47 -6.24 5.09
CA VAL A 238 6.45 -6.25 6.14
C VAL A 238 5.95 -7.67 6.36
N THR A 239 5.96 -8.15 7.59
CA THR A 239 5.55 -9.52 7.95
C THR A 239 4.38 -9.50 8.92
N ILE A 240 3.36 -10.34 8.67
CA ILE A 240 2.28 -10.62 9.64
C ILE A 240 2.79 -11.61 10.68
N PHE A 241 2.62 -11.28 11.96
CA PHE A 241 2.87 -12.19 13.06
C PHE A 241 1.57 -12.68 13.71
N HIS A 242 1.37 -13.97 13.71
CA HIS A 242 0.20 -14.61 14.34
C HIS A 242 0.42 -14.97 15.83
N HIS A 243 1.44 -14.40 16.50
CA HIS A 243 1.76 -14.73 17.89
C HIS A 243 1.47 -13.60 18.89
N PRO A 244 1.18 -13.94 20.18
CA PRO A 244 0.75 -12.99 21.18
C PRO A 244 1.83 -11.94 21.54
N PRO A 245 1.45 -10.81 22.15
CA PRO A 245 2.30 -9.64 22.39
C PRO A 245 3.62 -9.89 23.14
N SER A 246 3.67 -10.92 23.97
CA SER A 246 4.88 -11.31 24.74
C SER A 246 6.04 -11.81 23.85
N PHE A 247 5.76 -12.23 22.63
CA PHE A 247 6.77 -12.72 21.68
C PHE A 247 7.40 -11.60 20.83
N ARG A 248 6.73 -10.46 20.73
CA ARG A 248 7.12 -9.32 19.89
C ARG A 248 8.47 -8.72 20.26
N PHE A 249 8.68 -8.48 21.57
CA PHE A 249 9.89 -7.84 22.06
C PHE A 249 11.12 -8.75 21.90
N SER A 250 10.95 -10.05 22.11
CA SER A 250 12.04 -11.03 21.95
C SER A 250 12.49 -11.18 20.50
N TYR A 251 11.58 -11.13 19.53
CA TYR A 251 11.91 -11.30 18.12
C TYR A 251 12.54 -10.03 17.51
N CYS A 252 12.08 -8.86 17.88
CA CYS A 252 12.73 -7.59 17.48
C CYS A 252 14.14 -7.48 18.08
N VAL A 253 14.32 -7.90 19.32
CA VAL A 253 15.64 -7.98 19.97
C VAL A 253 16.53 -9.03 19.28
N GLN A 254 15.98 -10.19 18.87
CA GLN A 254 16.73 -11.21 18.13
C GLN A 254 17.07 -10.77 16.71
N LEU A 255 16.18 -10.03 16.01
CA LEU A 255 16.48 -9.43 14.71
C LEU A 255 17.56 -8.35 14.83
N ALA A 256 17.42 -7.46 15.82
CA ALA A 256 18.44 -6.45 16.13
C ALA A 256 19.79 -7.08 16.53
N GLN A 257 19.78 -8.17 17.32
CA GLN A 257 20.99 -8.92 17.66
C GLN A 257 21.59 -9.66 16.48
N ARG A 258 20.78 -10.24 15.58
CA ARG A 258 21.31 -10.86 14.33
C ARG A 258 21.92 -9.83 13.40
N VAL A 259 21.36 -8.63 13.34
CA VAL A 259 21.91 -7.51 12.55
C VAL A 259 23.22 -7.01 13.14
N LEU A 260 23.34 -6.91 14.47
CA LEU A 260 24.56 -6.48 15.16
C LEU A 260 25.68 -7.54 15.15
N LEU A 261 25.34 -8.83 14.99
CA LEU A 261 26.33 -9.93 14.93
C LEU A 261 26.76 -10.30 13.50
N SER A 262 26.13 -9.69 12.46
CA SER A 262 26.46 -9.89 11.05
C SER A 262 27.20 -8.69 10.42
N SER A 263 27.49 -7.68 11.21
CA SER A 263 28.38 -6.54 10.89
C SER A 263 29.75 -6.77 11.51
#